data_35a36807b2c9434d080c27228b328446
#
_entry.id   35a36807b2c9434d080c27228b328446
#
_cell.length_a   1.000
_cell.length_b   1.000
_cell.length_c   1.000
_cell.angle_alpha   90.00
_cell.angle_beta   90.00
_cell.angle_gamma   90.00
#
_symmetry.space_group_name_H-M   'P 1'
#
loop_
_entity.id
_entity.type
_entity.pdbx_description
1 polymer ?
#
loop_
_entity_poly.entity_id
_entity_poly.type
_entity_poly.pdbx_seq_one_letter_code
_entity_poly.pdbx_strand_id
1 'polypeptide(L)'
;MNKPPSTPPPADYVSRVEKACAQLAADGKPITADAVAALAGIGRATLYRRPELRALIEEHRQQSRESLTLTGLAVQIDQLRSSLEAVAGNVRRHEEQLRRITKQQRNT
;
A
#
# COMPACT_ATOMS: atom_id res chain seq x y z
N MET A 1 -13.79 -6.28 -48.32
CA MET A 1 -13.69 -5.02 -47.70
C MET A 1 -13.05 -5.08 -46.35
N ASN A 2 -11.91 -4.57 -46.26
CA ASN A 2 -11.17 -4.67 -45.03
C ASN A 2 -11.44 -3.56 -44.13
N LYS A 3 -12.17 -3.89 -43.14
CA LYS A 3 -12.29 -2.99 -42.03
C LYS A 3 -10.97 -2.96 -41.30
N PRO A 4 -10.36 -1.82 -41.08
CA PRO A 4 -9.18 -1.76 -40.24
C PRO A 4 -9.53 -2.31 -38.86
N PRO A 5 -8.59 -2.95 -38.19
CA PRO A 5 -8.84 -3.36 -36.82
C PRO A 5 -9.32 -2.13 -36.08
N SER A 6 -10.49 -2.23 -35.55
CA SER A 6 -11.09 -1.11 -34.85
C SER A 6 -10.18 -0.73 -33.70
N THR A 7 -9.58 0.44 -33.85
CA THR A 7 -8.90 1.05 -32.71
C THR A 7 -9.97 1.25 -31.66
N PRO A 8 -9.81 0.70 -30.47
CA PRO A 8 -10.78 0.95 -29.41
C PRO A 8 -10.95 2.45 -29.19
N PRO A 9 -12.14 2.92 -28.88
CA PRO A 9 -12.33 4.34 -28.59
C PRO A 9 -11.50 4.74 -27.37
N PRO A 10 -11.11 6.03 -27.25
CA PRO A 10 -10.31 6.49 -26.11
C PRO A 10 -10.91 6.13 -24.74
N ALA A 11 -12.24 6.12 -24.65
CA ALA A 11 -12.92 5.72 -23.42
C ALA A 11 -12.64 4.25 -23.06
N ASP A 12 -12.54 3.38 -24.06
CA ASP A 12 -12.21 1.99 -23.84
C ASP A 12 -10.76 1.83 -23.35
N TYR A 13 -9.83 2.58 -23.89
CA TYR A 13 -8.46 2.59 -23.39
C TYR A 13 -8.38 3.03 -21.93
N VAL A 14 -9.09 4.10 -21.58
CA VAL A 14 -9.14 4.58 -20.20
C VAL A 14 -9.65 3.48 -19.26
N SER A 15 -10.78 2.86 -19.62
CA SER A 15 -11.35 1.77 -18.83
C SER A 15 -10.39 0.61 -18.67
N ARG A 16 -9.71 0.22 -19.74
CA ARG A 16 -8.77 -0.89 -19.72
C ARG A 16 -7.54 -0.58 -18.86
N VAL A 17 -7.03 0.63 -18.95
CA VAL A 17 -5.90 1.08 -18.11
C VAL A 17 -6.31 1.13 -16.64
N GLU A 18 -7.48 1.66 -16.33
CA GLU A 18 -7.98 1.69 -14.96
C GLU A 18 -8.10 0.31 -14.35
N LYS A 19 -8.66 -0.64 -15.09
CA LYS A 19 -8.79 -2.02 -14.64
C LYS A 19 -7.42 -2.67 -14.43
N ALA A 20 -6.48 -2.43 -15.35
CA ALA A 20 -5.12 -2.96 -15.23
C ALA A 20 -4.42 -2.40 -13.98
N CYS A 21 -4.52 -1.10 -13.75
CA CYS A 21 -3.93 -0.47 -12.57
C CYS A 21 -4.54 -1.02 -11.28
N ALA A 22 -5.86 -1.15 -11.24
CA ALA A 22 -6.56 -1.71 -10.08
C ALA A 22 -6.13 -3.15 -9.82
N GLN A 23 -5.98 -3.95 -10.86
CA GLN A 23 -5.52 -5.33 -10.74
C GLN A 23 -4.11 -5.41 -10.17
N LEU A 24 -3.19 -4.59 -10.69
CA LEU A 24 -1.82 -4.54 -10.18
C LEU A 24 -1.76 -4.13 -8.72
N ALA A 25 -2.54 -3.11 -8.36
CA ALA A 25 -2.62 -2.66 -6.97
C ALA A 25 -3.15 -3.75 -6.06
N ALA A 26 -4.21 -4.44 -6.47
CA ALA A 26 -4.79 -5.53 -5.70
C ALA A 26 -3.81 -6.70 -5.52
N ASP A 27 -2.99 -6.97 -6.52
CA ASP A 27 -1.99 -8.03 -6.48
C ASP A 27 -0.70 -7.62 -5.76
N GLY A 28 -0.60 -6.38 -5.31
CA GLY A 28 0.61 -5.87 -4.68
C GLY A 28 1.79 -5.72 -5.63
N LYS A 29 1.52 -5.61 -6.93
CA LYS A 29 2.55 -5.48 -7.96
C LYS A 29 2.78 -4.02 -8.31
N PRO A 30 4.02 -3.67 -8.73
CA PRO A 30 4.29 -2.29 -9.14
C PRO A 30 3.47 -1.90 -10.36
N ILE A 31 2.95 -0.68 -10.34
CA ILE A 31 2.21 -0.12 -11.46
C ILE A 31 3.20 0.55 -12.40
N THR A 32 3.60 -0.16 -13.45
CA THR A 32 4.52 0.33 -14.46
C THR A 32 3.81 0.40 -15.80
N ALA A 33 4.32 1.22 -16.71
CA ALA A 33 3.76 1.32 -18.06
C ALA A 33 3.77 -0.03 -18.76
N ASP A 34 4.83 -0.80 -18.59
CA ASP A 34 4.95 -2.12 -19.21
C ASP A 34 3.92 -3.11 -18.67
N ALA A 35 3.75 -3.16 -17.35
CA ALA A 35 2.78 -4.04 -16.73
C ALA A 35 1.35 -3.66 -17.11
N VAL A 36 1.04 -2.37 -17.14
CA VAL A 36 -0.27 -1.86 -17.53
C VAL A 36 -0.55 -2.20 -18.99
N ALA A 37 0.42 -1.99 -19.88
CA ALA A 37 0.27 -2.31 -21.29
C ALA A 37 -0.03 -3.79 -21.50
N ALA A 38 0.68 -4.66 -20.81
CA ALA A 38 0.49 -6.10 -20.89
C ALA A 38 -0.91 -6.52 -20.42
N LEU A 39 -1.34 -6.04 -19.26
CA LEU A 39 -2.66 -6.37 -18.71
C LEU A 39 -3.80 -5.75 -19.48
N ALA A 40 -3.65 -4.50 -19.91
CA ALA A 40 -4.69 -3.80 -20.64
C ALA A 40 -4.79 -4.27 -22.10
N GLY A 41 -3.76 -4.97 -22.60
CA GLY A 41 -3.73 -5.37 -24.00
C GLY A 41 -3.56 -4.17 -24.94
N ILE A 42 -2.83 -3.17 -24.50
CA ILE A 42 -2.55 -1.96 -25.26
C ILE A 42 -1.06 -1.96 -25.62
N GLY A 43 -0.76 -1.58 -26.86
CA GLY A 43 0.64 -1.48 -27.26
C GLY A 43 1.36 -0.36 -26.52
N ARG A 44 2.64 -0.58 -26.21
CA ARG A 44 3.45 0.41 -25.50
C ARG A 44 3.50 1.74 -26.24
N ALA A 45 3.62 1.67 -27.58
CA ALA A 45 3.64 2.88 -28.41
C ALA A 45 2.35 3.69 -28.26
N THR A 46 1.20 3.02 -28.21
CA THR A 46 -0.10 3.68 -28.00
C THR A 46 -0.15 4.34 -26.63
N LEU A 47 0.31 3.64 -25.62
CA LEU A 47 0.34 4.15 -24.26
C LEU A 47 1.19 5.42 -24.17
N TYR A 48 2.37 5.41 -24.77
CA TYR A 48 3.28 6.56 -24.75
C TYR A 48 2.80 7.74 -25.58
N ARG A 49 1.99 7.49 -26.60
CA ARG A 49 1.43 8.56 -27.45
C ARG A 49 0.30 9.32 -26.78
N ARG A 50 -0.36 8.73 -25.80
CA ARG A 50 -1.54 9.31 -25.17
C ARG A 50 -1.20 9.84 -23.79
N PRO A 51 -1.06 11.17 -23.65
CA PRO A 51 -0.75 11.77 -22.33
C PRO A 51 -1.78 11.45 -21.26
N GLU A 52 -3.06 11.33 -21.64
CA GLU A 52 -4.14 11.02 -20.70
C GLU A 52 -3.98 9.64 -20.06
N LEU A 53 -3.47 8.68 -20.81
CA LEU A 53 -3.23 7.34 -20.29
C LEU A 53 -2.03 7.32 -19.33
N ARG A 54 -0.98 8.06 -19.68
CA ARG A 54 0.19 8.20 -18.81
C ARG A 54 -0.16 8.90 -17.51
N ALA A 55 -0.97 9.95 -17.59
CA ALA A 55 -1.46 10.67 -16.42
C ALA A 55 -2.27 9.75 -15.51
N LEU A 56 -3.11 8.91 -16.08
CA LEU A 56 -3.92 7.95 -15.35
C LEU A 56 -3.05 6.93 -14.61
N ILE A 57 -2.04 6.41 -15.28
CA ILE A 57 -1.08 5.49 -14.66
C ILE A 57 -0.36 6.16 -13.49
N GLU A 58 0.10 7.38 -13.67
CA GLU A 58 0.80 8.13 -12.64
C GLU A 58 -0.10 8.41 -11.43
N GLU A 59 -1.37 8.73 -11.67
CA GLU A 59 -2.36 8.91 -10.62
C GLU A 59 -2.52 7.63 -9.79
N HIS A 60 -2.66 6.48 -10.44
CA HIS A 60 -2.77 5.20 -9.75
C HIS A 60 -1.48 4.83 -9.00
N ARG A 61 -0.32 5.15 -9.57
CA ARG A 61 0.95 4.95 -8.88
C ARG A 61 1.03 5.77 -7.61
N GLN A 62 0.60 7.01 -7.67
CA GLN A 62 0.59 7.90 -6.51
C GLN A 62 -0.35 7.40 -5.42
N GLN A 63 -1.56 6.99 -5.79
CA GLN A 63 -2.51 6.40 -4.86
C GLN A 63 -1.96 5.14 -4.19
N SER A 64 -1.28 4.30 -4.96
CA SER A 64 -0.67 3.09 -4.44
C SER A 64 0.43 3.40 -3.43
N ARG A 65 1.27 4.41 -3.70
CA ARG A 65 2.30 4.86 -2.77
C ARG A 65 1.71 5.38 -1.47
N GLU A 66 0.67 6.19 -1.56
CA GLU A 66 -0.02 6.71 -0.39
C GLU A 66 -0.62 5.61 0.45
N SER A 67 -1.25 4.63 -0.20
CA SER A 67 -1.81 3.46 0.47
C SER A 67 -0.74 2.65 1.20
N LEU A 68 0.42 2.42 0.57
CA LEU A 68 1.54 1.72 1.19
C LEU A 68 2.08 2.49 2.39
N THR A 69 2.17 3.82 2.31
CA THR A 69 2.62 4.67 3.40
C THR A 69 1.67 4.58 4.59
N LEU A 70 0.36 4.64 4.35
CA LEU A 70 -0.65 4.52 5.40
C LEU A 70 -0.59 3.15 6.07
N THR A 71 -0.41 2.09 5.28
CA THR A 71 -0.25 0.74 5.82
C THR A 71 0.99 0.64 6.69
N GLY A 72 2.10 1.22 6.24
CA GLY A 72 3.34 1.28 7.01
C GLY A 72 3.17 2.00 8.34
N LEU A 73 2.46 3.12 8.33
CA LEU A 73 2.14 3.86 9.57
C LEU A 73 1.28 3.03 10.52
N ALA A 74 0.30 2.32 10.00
CA ALA A 74 -0.55 1.45 10.82
C ALA A 74 0.27 0.36 11.50
N VAL A 75 1.20 -0.27 10.77
CA VAL A 75 2.11 -1.27 11.33
C VAL A 75 2.99 -0.67 12.41
N GLN A 76 3.54 0.54 12.20
CA GLN A 76 4.35 1.23 13.19
C GLN A 76 3.55 1.55 14.46
N ILE A 77 2.31 1.98 14.31
CA ILE A 77 1.42 2.25 15.45
C ILE A 77 1.19 0.98 16.26
N ASP A 78 0.93 -0.15 15.61
CA ASP A 78 0.78 -1.43 16.28
C ASP A 78 2.04 -1.83 17.05
N GLN A 79 3.19 -1.66 16.45
CA GLN A 79 4.47 -1.94 17.09
C GLN A 79 4.69 -1.08 18.33
N LEU A 80 4.34 0.22 18.24
CA LEU A 80 4.43 1.12 19.38
C LEU A 80 3.49 0.73 20.49
N ARG A 81 2.27 0.33 20.17
CA ARG A 81 1.31 -0.17 21.17
C ARG A 81 1.85 -1.39 21.90
N SER A 82 2.40 -2.35 21.17
CA SER A 82 3.01 -3.54 21.75
C SER A 82 4.16 -3.20 22.68
N SER A 83 5.01 -2.25 22.28
CA SER A 83 6.13 -1.76 23.09
C SER A 83 5.65 -1.12 24.38
N LEU A 84 4.60 -0.28 24.29
CA LEU A 84 4.02 0.38 25.45
C LEU A 84 3.44 -0.65 26.44
N GLU A 85 2.76 -1.67 25.95
CA GLU A 85 2.22 -2.74 26.77
C GLU A 85 3.34 -3.50 27.49
N ALA A 86 4.44 -3.77 26.79
CA ALA A 86 5.58 -4.44 27.40
C ALA A 86 6.21 -3.58 28.50
N VAL A 87 6.38 -2.28 28.27
CA VAL A 87 6.91 -1.34 29.26
C VAL A 87 5.97 -1.26 30.47
N ALA A 88 4.67 -1.13 30.24
CA ALA A 88 3.68 -1.09 31.30
C ALA A 88 3.71 -2.35 32.15
N GLY A 89 3.87 -3.52 31.52
CA GLY A 89 4.04 -4.79 32.23
C GLY A 89 5.29 -4.82 33.09
N ASN A 90 6.40 -4.30 32.59
CA ASN A 90 7.66 -4.21 33.34
C ASN A 90 7.52 -3.27 34.55
N VAL A 91 6.89 -2.13 34.36
CA VAL A 91 6.65 -1.17 35.44
C VAL A 91 5.84 -1.84 36.56
N ARG A 92 4.76 -2.54 36.22
CA ARG A 92 3.95 -3.25 37.22
C ARG A 92 4.77 -4.28 37.99
N ARG A 93 5.59 -5.04 37.32
CA ARG A 93 6.46 -6.04 37.97
C ARG A 93 7.45 -5.38 38.93
N HIS A 94 8.06 -4.27 38.52
CA HIS A 94 8.98 -3.52 39.36
C HIS A 94 8.27 -2.94 40.59
N GLU A 95 7.07 -2.42 40.42
CA GLU A 95 6.26 -1.91 41.55
C GLU A 95 5.96 -3.03 42.55
N GLU A 96 5.60 -4.22 42.08
CA GLU A 96 5.40 -5.39 42.91
C GLU A 96 6.65 -5.77 43.67
N GLN A 97 7.78 -5.80 43.01
CA GLN A 97 9.04 -6.11 43.66
C GLN A 97 9.39 -5.10 44.75
N LEU A 98 9.19 -3.81 44.47
CA LEU A 98 9.43 -2.76 45.45
C LEU A 98 8.52 -2.90 46.68
N ARG A 99 7.28 -3.25 46.45
CA ARG A 99 6.35 -3.51 47.58
C ARG A 99 6.81 -4.69 48.44
N ARG A 100 7.27 -5.76 47.80
CA ARG A 100 7.79 -6.95 48.55
C ARG A 100 9.01 -6.60 49.33
N ILE A 101 9.95 -5.88 48.79
CA ILE A 101 11.17 -5.45 49.44
C ILE A 101 10.82 -4.55 50.65
N THR A 102 9.95 -3.58 50.47
CA THR A 102 9.52 -2.68 51.53
C THR A 102 8.84 -3.46 52.64
N LYS A 103 7.99 -4.41 52.31
CA LYS A 103 7.33 -5.27 53.31
C LYS A 103 8.32 -6.10 54.09
N GLN A 104 9.34 -6.68 53.43
CA GLN A 104 10.37 -7.43 54.09
C GLN A 104 11.16 -6.57 55.06
N GLN A 105 11.53 -5.36 54.66
CA GLN A 105 12.26 -4.43 55.52
C GLN A 105 11.45 -4.02 56.75
N ARG A 106 10.12 -3.90 56.63
CA ARG A 106 9.28 -3.62 57.79
C ARG A 106 9.21 -4.76 58.77
N ASN A 107 9.36 -6.00 58.27
CA ASN A 107 9.24 -7.19 59.13
C ASN A 107 10.55 -7.62 59.78
N THR A 108 11.62 -6.94 59.45
CA THR A 108 12.88 -7.09 60.14
C THR A 108 13.09 -5.95 61.11
#